data_ee834740228aa939c87bb651c8c1133d
#
_entry.id   ee834740228aa939c87bb651c8c1133d
#
_cell.length_a   1.000
_cell.length_b   1.000
_cell.length_c   1.000
_cell.angle_alpha   90.00
_cell.angle_beta   90.00
_cell.angle_gamma   90.00
#
_symmetry.space_group_name_H-M   'P 1'
#
loop_
_entity.id
_entity.type
_entity.pdbx_description
1 polymer ?
#
loop_
_entity_poly.entity_id
_entity_poly.type
_entity_poly.pdbx_seq_one_letter_code
_entity_poly.pdbx_strand_id
1 'polypeptide(L)'
;MEQVIIDAYNPEWIKRYEEERDKIREAVSAICIAVEHIGSTSVPGLGAKPVIDMMLGVREIADVKHEHKERLQAIGYEYVHKPEFPERLFFRRGKWRADTEHLHVYQYAGEMWQNHIRFRNYLRSHLATKEQYVQLKHALAAQFPHDRVHYTAGKVAFIREIMSKAHEEQVNEEGKV
;
A
#
# COMPACT_ATOMS: atom_id res chain seq x y z
N MET A 1 24.68 -0.61 -0.02
CA MET A 1 23.45 -1.38 0.34
C MET A 1 22.35 -0.37 0.69
N GLU A 2 21.10 -0.63 0.29
CA GLU A 2 19.97 0.25 0.60
C GLU A 2 19.69 0.20 2.10
N GLN A 3 19.68 1.38 2.74
CA GLN A 3 19.36 1.48 4.17
C GLN A 3 17.84 1.57 4.35
N VAL A 4 17.33 0.92 5.39
CA VAL A 4 15.93 1.07 5.82
C VAL A 4 15.81 2.40 6.57
N ILE A 5 15.25 3.40 5.90
CA ILE A 5 15.03 4.75 6.46
C ILE A 5 13.55 4.92 6.76
N ILE A 6 13.23 5.45 7.94
CA ILE A 6 11.88 5.83 8.35
C ILE A 6 11.87 7.35 8.55
N ASP A 7 11.27 8.04 7.61
CA ASP A 7 11.09 9.50 7.70
C ASP A 7 9.89 9.84 8.58
N ALA A 8 9.92 11.01 9.19
CA ALA A 8 8.73 11.55 9.85
C ALA A 8 7.59 11.73 8.85
N TYR A 9 6.35 11.71 9.35
CA TYR A 9 5.18 11.93 8.49
C TYR A 9 5.29 13.25 7.72
N ASN A 10 5.03 13.20 6.43
CA ASN A 10 5.02 14.36 5.55
C ASN A 10 3.64 14.51 4.90
N PRO A 11 2.90 15.63 5.13
CA PRO A 11 1.59 15.89 4.51
C PRO A 11 1.62 15.90 2.98
N GLU A 12 2.74 16.20 2.35
CA GLU A 12 2.92 16.17 0.90
C GLU A 12 2.69 14.77 0.29
N TRP A 13 2.75 13.71 1.10
CA TRP A 13 2.45 12.35 0.62
C TRP A 13 0.99 12.21 0.15
N ILE A 14 0.05 12.92 0.81
CA ILE A 14 -1.36 12.91 0.40
C ILE A 14 -1.51 13.61 -0.95
N LYS A 15 -0.89 14.77 -1.12
CA LYS A 15 -0.93 15.53 -2.38
C LYS A 15 -0.30 14.75 -3.54
N ARG A 16 0.86 14.12 -3.31
CA ARG A 16 1.49 13.25 -4.31
C ARG A 16 0.59 12.09 -4.71
N TYR A 17 -0.06 11.45 -3.73
CA TYR A 17 -1.06 10.41 -4.02
C TYR A 17 -2.19 10.96 -4.92
N GLU A 18 -2.76 12.12 -4.61
CA GLU A 18 -3.87 12.71 -5.38
C GLU A 18 -3.45 12.97 -6.84
N GLU A 19 -2.28 13.53 -7.05
CA GLU A 19 -1.72 13.78 -8.38
C GLU A 19 -1.50 12.46 -9.17
N GLU A 20 -0.94 11.44 -8.53
CA GLU A 20 -0.70 10.14 -9.16
C GLU A 20 -2.00 9.36 -9.38
N ARG A 21 -2.95 9.41 -8.44
CA ARG A 21 -4.29 8.85 -8.61
C ARG A 21 -4.94 9.35 -9.90
N ASP A 22 -4.91 10.65 -10.13
CA ASP A 22 -5.59 11.26 -11.28
C ASP A 22 -4.92 10.84 -12.60
N LYS A 23 -3.59 10.78 -12.65
CA LYS A 23 -2.84 10.25 -13.81
C LYS A 23 -3.16 8.77 -14.08
N ILE A 24 -3.20 7.93 -13.05
CA ILE A 24 -3.53 6.50 -13.17
C ILE A 24 -4.96 6.33 -13.68
N ARG A 25 -5.92 7.06 -13.11
CA ARG A 25 -7.33 7.02 -13.53
C ARG A 25 -7.51 7.42 -14.99
N GLU A 26 -6.80 8.43 -15.45
CA GLU A 26 -6.82 8.85 -16.86
C GLU A 26 -6.22 7.76 -17.76
N ALA A 27 -5.04 7.23 -17.41
CA ALA A 27 -4.33 6.26 -18.23
C ALA A 27 -5.10 4.95 -18.46
N VAL A 28 -5.85 4.48 -17.44
CA VAL A 28 -6.57 3.20 -17.49
C VAL A 28 -8.06 3.34 -17.16
N SER A 29 -8.67 4.46 -17.57
CA SER A 29 -10.07 4.81 -17.27
C SER A 29 -11.08 3.73 -17.62
N ALA A 30 -10.84 2.97 -18.69
CA ALA A 30 -11.73 1.90 -19.14
C ALA A 30 -11.88 0.73 -18.14
N ILE A 31 -10.88 0.51 -17.29
CA ILE A 31 -10.85 -0.62 -16.32
C ILE A 31 -10.76 -0.14 -14.87
N CYS A 32 -10.52 1.13 -14.64
CA CYS A 32 -10.34 1.69 -13.31
C CYS A 32 -11.69 1.85 -12.60
N ILE A 33 -11.89 1.11 -11.51
CA ILE A 33 -13.04 1.31 -10.61
C ILE A 33 -12.69 2.33 -9.53
N ALA A 34 -11.53 2.15 -8.89
CA ALA A 34 -11.05 3.06 -7.84
C ALA A 34 -9.51 3.03 -7.79
N VAL A 35 -8.92 4.12 -7.28
CA VAL A 35 -7.51 4.15 -6.86
C VAL A 35 -7.48 4.61 -5.41
N GLU A 36 -6.79 3.86 -4.54
CA GLU A 36 -6.73 4.10 -3.10
C GLU A 36 -5.29 4.28 -2.62
N HIS A 37 -5.08 5.24 -1.72
CA HIS A 37 -3.82 5.39 -0.99
C HIS A 37 -3.77 4.37 0.14
N ILE A 38 -2.76 3.53 0.16
CA ILE A 38 -2.55 2.48 1.16
C ILE A 38 -1.16 2.58 1.80
N GLY A 39 -0.82 1.64 2.65
CA GLY A 39 0.48 1.63 3.32
C GLY A 39 0.66 2.75 4.35
N SER A 40 1.86 2.87 4.86
CA SER A 40 2.16 3.78 5.98
C SER A 40 2.02 5.25 5.61
N THR A 41 2.34 5.64 4.38
CA THR A 41 2.24 7.04 3.92
C THR A 41 0.79 7.53 3.81
N SER A 42 -0.18 6.61 3.78
CA SER A 42 -1.61 6.92 3.75
C SER A 42 -2.21 7.23 5.13
N VAL A 43 -1.45 7.04 6.21
CA VAL A 43 -1.92 7.22 7.60
C VAL A 43 -1.32 8.50 8.18
N PRO A 44 -2.13 9.55 8.43
CA PRO A 44 -1.64 10.80 8.99
C PRO A 44 -0.89 10.61 10.32
N GLY A 45 0.28 11.23 10.42
CA GLY A 45 1.16 11.15 11.60
C GLY A 45 2.00 9.88 11.68
N LEU A 46 1.89 8.94 10.72
CA LEU A 46 2.69 7.72 10.70
C LEU A 46 3.98 7.92 9.89
N GLY A 47 5.13 7.88 10.56
CA GLY A 47 6.43 7.89 9.89
C GLY A 47 6.61 6.66 8.98
N ALA A 48 7.24 6.83 7.82
CA ALA A 48 7.36 5.79 6.81
C ALA A 48 8.59 5.98 5.91
N LYS A 49 8.96 4.95 5.16
CA LYS A 49 9.75 5.13 3.95
C LYS A 49 8.94 6.01 2.97
N PRO A 50 9.54 7.04 2.33
CA PRO A 50 8.83 8.01 1.48
C PRO A 50 8.42 7.43 0.11
N VAL A 51 7.75 6.28 0.13
CA VAL A 51 7.19 5.61 -1.04
C VAL A 51 5.67 5.67 -0.95
N ILE A 52 5.03 6.16 -2.00
CA ILE A 52 3.56 6.22 -2.06
C ILE A 52 3.05 4.86 -2.53
N ASP A 53 2.44 4.11 -1.62
CA ASP A 53 1.80 2.85 -1.95
C ASP A 53 0.34 3.10 -2.34
N MET A 54 -0.04 2.64 -3.52
CA MET A 54 -1.39 2.78 -4.07
C MET A 54 -1.93 1.43 -4.52
N MET A 55 -3.24 1.30 -4.53
CA MET A 55 -3.89 0.18 -5.20
C MET A 55 -4.94 0.65 -6.19
N LEU A 56 -4.91 0.04 -7.38
CA LEU A 56 -5.90 0.18 -8.45
C LEU A 56 -6.88 -0.99 -8.34
N GLY A 57 -8.16 -0.68 -8.19
CA GLY A 57 -9.25 -1.65 -8.21
C GLY A 57 -9.78 -1.82 -9.63
N VAL A 58 -9.75 -3.05 -10.10
CA VAL A 58 -10.34 -3.49 -11.37
C VAL A 58 -11.41 -4.56 -11.10
N ARG A 59 -12.29 -4.83 -12.06
CA ARG A 59 -13.29 -5.87 -11.89
C ARG A 59 -12.63 -7.25 -11.75
N GLU A 60 -11.71 -7.56 -12.67
CA GLU A 60 -10.89 -8.77 -12.63
C GLU A 60 -9.46 -8.45 -13.04
N ILE A 61 -8.48 -9.14 -12.45
CA ILE A 61 -7.05 -8.96 -12.81
C ILE A 61 -6.82 -9.21 -14.30
N ALA A 62 -7.57 -10.14 -14.89
CA ALA A 62 -7.50 -10.47 -16.30
C ALA A 62 -7.95 -9.33 -17.24
N ASP A 63 -8.63 -8.31 -16.73
CA ASP A 63 -9.01 -7.11 -17.51
C ASP A 63 -7.80 -6.22 -17.83
N VAL A 64 -6.71 -6.36 -17.07
CA VAL A 64 -5.46 -5.62 -17.30
C VAL A 64 -4.69 -6.23 -18.47
N LYS A 65 -4.98 -5.79 -19.68
CA LYS A 65 -4.32 -6.23 -20.91
C LYS A 65 -2.99 -5.53 -21.14
N HIS A 66 -2.28 -5.95 -22.18
CA HIS A 66 -1.00 -5.35 -22.58
C HIS A 66 -1.10 -3.84 -22.79
N GLU A 67 -2.12 -3.37 -23.48
CA GLU A 67 -2.36 -1.94 -23.73
C GLU A 67 -2.46 -1.09 -22.44
N HIS A 68 -3.06 -1.64 -21.36
CA HIS A 68 -3.16 -0.95 -20.07
C HIS A 68 -1.78 -0.86 -19.39
N LYS A 69 -0.96 -1.91 -19.53
CA LYS A 69 0.43 -1.90 -19.04
C LYS A 69 1.27 -0.88 -19.79
N GLU A 70 1.12 -0.75 -21.11
CA GLU A 70 1.81 0.25 -21.91
C GLU A 70 1.40 1.68 -21.51
N ARG A 71 0.10 1.92 -21.28
CA ARG A 71 -0.40 3.22 -20.81
C ARG A 71 0.15 3.60 -19.42
N LEU A 72 0.21 2.65 -18.50
CA LEU A 72 0.84 2.85 -17.19
C LEU A 72 2.35 3.11 -17.34
N GLN A 73 3.03 2.41 -18.24
CA GLN A 73 4.44 2.64 -18.54
C GLN A 73 4.68 4.03 -19.12
N ALA A 74 3.78 4.54 -19.96
CA ALA A 74 3.87 5.88 -20.54
C ALA A 74 3.85 6.99 -19.48
N ILE A 75 3.21 6.75 -18.33
CA ILE A 75 3.22 7.66 -17.17
C ILE A 75 4.27 7.27 -16.10
N GLY A 76 5.20 6.36 -16.44
CA GLY A 76 6.37 6.01 -15.64
C GLY A 76 6.23 4.79 -14.73
N TYR A 77 5.12 4.04 -14.78
CA TYR A 77 4.91 2.83 -13.98
C TYR A 77 5.41 1.57 -14.71
N GLU A 78 6.54 1.03 -14.29
CA GLU A 78 7.12 -0.20 -14.81
C GLU A 78 6.41 -1.43 -14.22
N TYR A 79 5.92 -2.32 -15.08
CA TYR A 79 5.37 -3.61 -14.63
C TYR A 79 6.47 -4.53 -14.12
N VAL A 80 6.29 -5.07 -12.92
CA VAL A 80 7.19 -6.06 -12.33
C VAL A 80 6.44 -7.37 -12.16
N HIS A 81 6.86 -8.38 -12.89
CA HIS A 81 6.26 -9.71 -12.78
C HIS A 81 6.56 -10.33 -11.41
N LYS A 82 5.51 -10.75 -10.69
CA LYS A 82 5.55 -11.36 -9.36
C LYS A 82 4.73 -12.63 -9.34
N PRO A 83 5.24 -13.74 -9.90
CA PRO A 83 4.50 -15.00 -10.01
C PRO A 83 4.13 -15.63 -8.66
N GLU A 84 4.84 -15.28 -7.60
CA GLU A 84 4.55 -15.66 -6.23
C GLU A 84 3.27 -15.03 -5.63
N PHE A 85 2.70 -14.01 -6.31
CA PHE A 85 1.45 -13.34 -5.91
C PHE A 85 0.49 -13.25 -7.09
N PRO A 86 -0.14 -14.36 -7.50
CA PRO A 86 -0.98 -14.40 -8.69
C PRO A 86 -2.27 -13.57 -8.58
N GLU A 87 -2.69 -13.24 -7.36
CA GLU A 87 -3.88 -12.44 -7.06
C GLU A 87 -3.69 -10.93 -7.26
N ARG A 88 -2.49 -10.48 -7.68
CA ARG A 88 -2.21 -9.07 -7.92
C ARG A 88 -1.25 -8.84 -9.07
N LEU A 89 -1.32 -7.64 -9.67
CA LEU A 89 -0.23 -7.10 -10.48
C LEU A 89 0.52 -6.04 -9.69
N PHE A 90 1.80 -5.89 -9.99
CA PHE A 90 2.65 -4.91 -9.33
C PHE A 90 3.38 -4.04 -10.35
N PHE A 91 3.29 -2.73 -10.13
CA PHE A 91 4.02 -1.73 -10.88
C PHE A 91 4.80 -0.85 -9.90
N ARG A 92 5.92 -0.34 -10.34
CA ARG A 92 6.73 0.60 -9.58
C ARG A 92 7.11 1.79 -10.44
N ARG A 93 7.40 2.90 -9.79
CA ARG A 93 7.96 4.10 -10.41
C ARG A 93 9.15 4.57 -9.58
N GLY A 94 10.14 5.17 -10.24
CA GLY A 94 11.36 5.66 -9.63
C GLY A 94 12.61 5.02 -10.23
N LYS A 95 13.77 5.38 -9.71
CA LYS A 95 15.04 4.80 -10.13
C LYS A 95 15.22 3.42 -9.48
N TRP A 96 16.04 2.58 -10.10
CA TRP A 96 16.38 1.27 -9.53
C TRP A 96 16.80 1.39 -8.06
N ARG A 97 16.15 0.64 -7.17
CA ARG A 97 16.30 0.66 -5.70
C ARG A 97 15.96 2.00 -5.01
N ALA A 98 15.37 2.94 -5.73
CA ALA A 98 14.89 4.21 -5.21
C ALA A 98 13.48 4.48 -5.74
N ASP A 99 12.59 3.50 -5.53
CA ASP A 99 11.19 3.62 -5.91
C ASP A 99 10.55 4.77 -5.13
N THR A 100 9.75 5.55 -5.82
CA THR A 100 9.00 6.67 -5.27
C THR A 100 7.51 6.36 -5.14
N GLU A 101 6.99 5.51 -6.04
CA GLU A 101 5.61 5.03 -6.03
C GLU A 101 5.55 3.52 -6.29
N HIS A 102 4.62 2.86 -5.60
CA HIS A 102 4.19 1.49 -5.87
C HIS A 102 2.71 1.48 -6.23
N LEU A 103 2.35 0.75 -7.27
CA LEU A 103 0.97 0.53 -7.67
C LEU A 103 0.67 -0.97 -7.68
N HIS A 104 -0.21 -1.39 -6.80
CA HIS A 104 -0.75 -2.74 -6.74
C HIS A 104 -2.10 -2.77 -7.43
N VAL A 105 -2.33 -3.73 -8.32
CA VAL A 105 -3.66 -3.92 -8.94
C VAL A 105 -4.31 -5.13 -8.30
N TYR A 106 -5.52 -4.92 -7.77
CA TYR A 106 -6.33 -5.95 -7.14
C TYR A 106 -7.74 -5.99 -7.75
N GLN A 107 -8.42 -7.11 -7.57
CA GLN A 107 -9.86 -7.16 -7.77
C GLN A 107 -10.51 -6.19 -6.77
N TYR A 108 -11.30 -5.25 -7.29
CA TYR A 108 -12.04 -4.28 -6.48
C TYR A 108 -13.00 -4.99 -5.51
N ALA A 109 -13.03 -4.54 -4.26
CA ALA A 109 -13.81 -5.12 -3.19
C ALA A 109 -13.53 -6.61 -2.88
N GLY A 110 -12.51 -7.22 -3.51
CA GLY A 110 -12.03 -8.55 -3.15
C GLY A 110 -11.32 -8.56 -1.79
N GLU A 111 -10.99 -9.76 -1.30
CA GLU A 111 -10.42 -9.95 0.04
C GLU A 111 -9.15 -9.12 0.26
N MET A 112 -8.19 -9.17 -0.66
CA MET A 112 -6.94 -8.41 -0.54
C MET A 112 -7.15 -6.90 -0.55
N TRP A 113 -8.06 -6.41 -1.40
CA TRP A 113 -8.48 -5.00 -1.41
C TRP A 113 -9.03 -4.58 -0.04
N GLN A 114 -9.99 -5.34 0.49
CA GLN A 114 -10.62 -5.06 1.77
C GLN A 114 -9.61 -5.09 2.93
N ASN A 115 -8.66 -6.02 2.90
CA ASN A 115 -7.63 -6.13 3.93
C ASN A 115 -6.76 -4.87 3.99
N HIS A 116 -6.34 -4.33 2.85
CA HIS A 116 -5.56 -3.08 2.84
C HIS A 116 -6.38 -1.89 3.35
N ILE A 117 -7.66 -1.79 2.97
CA ILE A 117 -8.56 -0.72 3.45
C ILE A 117 -8.76 -0.82 4.96
N ARG A 118 -9.06 -2.01 5.49
CA ARG A 118 -9.27 -2.25 6.93
C ARG A 118 -8.03 -1.90 7.74
N PHE A 119 -6.86 -2.38 7.33
CA PHE A 119 -5.60 -2.08 8.01
C PHE A 119 -5.33 -0.57 8.07
N ARG A 120 -5.43 0.12 6.94
CA ARG A 120 -5.28 1.58 6.86
C ARG A 120 -6.26 2.29 7.78
N ASN A 121 -7.54 1.97 7.69
CA ASN A 121 -8.58 2.66 8.42
C ASN A 121 -8.45 2.41 9.93
N TYR A 122 -8.09 1.20 10.34
CA TYR A 122 -7.83 0.88 11.74
C TYR A 122 -6.70 1.75 12.32
N LEU A 123 -5.58 1.86 11.61
CA LEU A 123 -4.46 2.71 12.05
C LEU A 123 -4.82 4.21 12.06
N ARG A 124 -5.74 4.65 11.19
CA ARG A 124 -6.22 6.04 11.21
C ARG A 124 -7.08 6.36 12.42
N SER A 125 -7.87 5.41 12.91
CA SER A 125 -8.82 5.58 14.02
C SER A 125 -8.23 5.21 15.40
N HIS A 126 -7.12 4.46 15.47
CA HIS A 126 -6.54 3.95 16.70
C HIS A 126 -5.14 4.53 16.96
N LEU A 127 -5.09 5.67 17.66
CA LEU A 127 -3.83 6.39 17.92
C LEU A 127 -2.79 5.52 18.65
N ALA A 128 -3.18 4.81 19.71
CA ALA A 128 -2.26 3.95 20.46
C ALA A 128 -1.65 2.85 19.60
N THR A 129 -2.44 2.22 18.74
CA THR A 129 -1.96 1.19 17.80
C THR A 129 -1.04 1.79 16.74
N LYS A 130 -1.35 2.98 16.25
CA LYS A 130 -0.48 3.72 15.34
C LYS A 130 0.88 3.99 15.97
N GLU A 131 0.93 4.45 17.21
CA GLU A 131 2.17 4.69 17.95
C GLU A 131 2.99 3.40 18.16
N GLN A 132 2.35 2.30 18.53
CA GLN A 132 2.99 0.99 18.62
C GLN A 132 3.62 0.57 17.28
N TYR A 133 2.93 0.82 16.17
CA TYR A 133 3.46 0.50 14.84
C TYR A 133 4.66 1.36 14.45
N VAL A 134 4.67 2.64 14.85
CA VAL A 134 5.84 3.52 14.69
C VAL A 134 7.03 2.95 15.45
N GLN A 135 6.86 2.62 16.73
CA GLN A 135 7.91 2.06 17.59
C GLN A 135 8.46 0.75 17.02
N LEU A 136 7.58 -0.17 16.59
CA LEU A 136 7.98 -1.41 15.94
C LEU A 136 8.84 -1.17 14.71
N LYS A 137 8.43 -0.24 13.83
CA LYS A 137 9.18 0.07 12.61
C LYS A 137 10.57 0.63 12.91
N HIS A 138 10.69 1.52 13.88
CA HIS A 138 12.00 2.05 14.30
C HIS A 138 12.89 0.96 14.91
N ALA A 139 12.36 0.12 15.77
CA ALA A 139 13.08 -1.01 16.34
C ALA A 139 13.60 -1.97 15.26
N LEU A 140 12.74 -2.33 14.30
CA LEU A 140 13.12 -3.19 13.17
C LEU A 140 14.14 -2.53 12.23
N ALA A 141 14.02 -1.22 11.97
CA ALA A 141 14.99 -0.50 11.16
C ALA A 141 16.37 -0.42 11.83
N ALA A 142 16.42 -0.27 13.16
CA ALA A 142 17.65 -0.33 13.93
C ALA A 142 18.27 -1.72 13.96
N GLN A 143 17.44 -2.77 14.07
CA GLN A 143 17.90 -4.16 14.09
C GLN A 143 18.36 -4.66 12.71
N PHE A 144 17.68 -4.25 11.64
CA PHE A 144 17.91 -4.68 10.26
C PHE A 144 18.16 -3.50 9.31
N PRO A 145 19.17 -2.66 9.55
CA PRO A 145 19.36 -1.40 8.82
C PRO A 145 19.62 -1.60 7.32
N HIS A 146 20.15 -2.77 6.94
CA HIS A 146 20.49 -3.11 5.54
C HIS A 146 19.82 -4.40 5.07
N ASP A 147 18.89 -4.96 5.85
CA ASP A 147 18.17 -6.18 5.55
C ASP A 147 16.67 -5.93 5.45
N ARG A 148 16.25 -5.55 4.25
CA ARG A 148 14.84 -5.27 3.94
C ARG A 148 13.93 -6.49 4.11
N VAL A 149 14.46 -7.69 3.92
CA VAL A 149 13.68 -8.94 4.02
C VAL A 149 13.29 -9.17 5.48
N HIS A 150 14.25 -9.18 6.40
CA HIS A 150 13.99 -9.34 7.83
C HIS A 150 13.20 -8.16 8.41
N TYR A 151 13.48 -6.92 7.98
CA TYR A 151 12.66 -5.76 8.35
C TYR A 151 11.18 -5.96 7.97
N THR A 152 10.90 -6.46 6.77
CA THR A 152 9.53 -6.67 6.30
C THR A 152 8.88 -7.84 7.03
N ALA A 153 9.60 -8.94 7.22
CA ALA A 153 9.12 -10.11 7.96
C ALA A 153 8.76 -9.78 9.42
N GLY A 154 9.55 -8.91 10.08
CA GLY A 154 9.32 -8.52 11.47
C GLY A 154 8.00 -7.77 11.71
N LYS A 155 7.36 -7.22 10.67
CA LYS A 155 6.05 -6.55 10.78
C LYS A 155 4.86 -7.50 10.67
N VAL A 156 5.05 -8.72 10.17
CA VAL A 156 3.95 -9.62 9.80
C VAL A 156 3.05 -9.96 10.99
N ALA A 157 3.63 -10.27 12.14
CA ALA A 157 2.86 -10.63 13.34
C ALA A 157 1.96 -9.47 13.80
N PHE A 158 2.51 -8.25 13.83
CA PHE A 158 1.76 -7.04 14.19
C PHE A 158 0.62 -6.77 13.20
N ILE A 159 0.90 -6.85 11.89
CA ILE A 159 -0.11 -6.64 10.85
C ILE A 159 -1.26 -7.64 10.99
N ARG A 160 -0.96 -8.93 11.27
CA ARG A 160 -1.99 -9.95 11.51
C ARG A 160 -2.86 -9.64 12.72
N GLU A 161 -2.25 -9.21 13.82
CA GLU A 161 -2.99 -8.81 15.04
C GLU A 161 -3.96 -7.65 14.73
N ILE A 162 -3.49 -6.62 14.03
CA ILE A 162 -4.33 -5.48 13.66
C ILE A 162 -5.46 -5.90 12.72
N MET A 163 -5.19 -6.79 11.78
CA MET A 163 -6.21 -7.31 10.88
C MET A 163 -7.30 -8.08 11.63
N SER A 164 -6.94 -8.88 12.64
CA SER A 164 -7.92 -9.57 13.51
C SER A 164 -8.80 -8.57 14.25
N LYS A 165 -8.18 -7.58 14.91
CA LYS A 165 -8.92 -6.54 15.65
C LYS A 165 -9.86 -5.73 14.74
N ALA A 166 -9.39 -5.33 13.57
CA ALA A 166 -10.18 -4.58 12.59
C ALA A 166 -11.39 -5.40 12.08
N HIS A 167 -11.20 -6.71 11.90
CA HIS A 167 -12.30 -7.60 11.52
C HIS A 167 -13.34 -7.75 12.64
N GLU A 168 -12.90 -7.96 13.89
CA GLU A 168 -13.76 -8.08 15.06
C GLU A 168 -14.61 -6.81 15.27
N GLU A 169 -14.03 -5.62 15.10
CA GLU A 169 -14.76 -4.35 15.19
C GLU A 169 -15.86 -4.25 14.13
N GLN A 170 -15.53 -4.59 12.88
CA GLN A 170 -16.50 -4.54 11.78
C GLN A 170 -17.70 -5.48 12.04
N VAL A 171 -17.44 -6.72 12.47
CA VAL A 171 -18.49 -7.70 12.80
C VAL A 171 -19.38 -7.18 13.95
N ASN A 172 -18.77 -6.56 14.97
CA ASN A 172 -19.52 -5.99 16.10
C ASN A 172 -20.37 -4.76 15.71
N GLU A 173 -19.95 -3.98 14.74
CA GLU A 173 -20.72 -2.85 14.21
C GLU A 173 -21.90 -3.33 13.36
N GLU A 174 -21.70 -4.32 12.48
CA GLU A 174 -22.74 -4.90 11.65
C GLU A 174 -23.80 -5.66 12.47
N GLY A 175 -23.41 -6.27 13.59
CA GLY A 175 -24.34 -6.98 14.51
C GLY A 175 -25.19 -6.08 15.42
N LYS A 176 -25.00 -4.75 15.37
CA LYS A 176 -25.79 -3.77 16.16
C LYS A 176 -26.92 -3.09 15.37
N VAL A 177 -27.13 -3.49 14.11
CA VAL A 177 -28.20 -2.97 13.23
C VAL A 177 -29.46 -3.83 13.30
#